data_db341ecb56f379d501dfe4c1ce5532f2
#
_entry.id   db341ecb56f379d501dfe4c1ce5532f2
#
_cell.length_a   1.000
_cell.length_b   1.000
_cell.length_c   1.000
_cell.angle_alpha   90.00
_cell.angle_beta   90.00
_cell.angle_gamma   90.00
#
_symmetry.space_group_name_H-M   'P 1'
#
loop_
_entity.id
_entity.type
_entity.pdbx_description
1 polymer ?
#
loop_
_entity_poly.entity_id
_entity_poly.type
_entity_poly.pdbx_seq_one_letter_code
_entity_poly.pdbx_strand_id
1 'polypeptide(L)'
;MSFDINFLRVFLKITGSLNNLHIINAKGDSMEPTINGGELLYINPYDNEQSVISGCIYVINYDGDIFVKRVDKNPVTKSLTLISDNPKYEPIKIEATDLINCKIIGRVVAHTSRI
;
A
#
# COMPACT_ATOMS: atom_id res chain seq x y z
N MET A 1 20.07 -7.55 3.13
CA MET A 1 18.97 -8.51 3.34
C MET A 1 18.95 -9.53 2.23
N SER A 2 18.82 -10.81 2.57
CA SER A 2 18.67 -11.87 1.59
C SER A 2 17.21 -12.30 1.51
N PHE A 3 16.78 -12.72 0.32
CA PHE A 3 15.44 -13.24 0.13
C PHE A 3 15.45 -14.76 0.17
N ASP A 4 14.41 -15.30 0.78
CA ASP A 4 14.08 -16.70 0.68
C ASP A 4 13.66 -17.02 -0.76
N ILE A 5 14.08 -18.17 -1.29
CA ILE A 5 13.74 -18.55 -2.66
C ILE A 5 12.22 -18.79 -2.81
N ASN A 6 11.56 -19.26 -1.78
CA ASN A 6 10.11 -19.45 -1.81
C ASN A 6 9.39 -18.10 -1.86
N PHE A 7 9.91 -17.10 -1.14
CA PHE A 7 9.40 -15.75 -1.21
C PHE A 7 9.50 -15.20 -2.64
N LEU A 8 10.65 -15.37 -3.29
CA LEU A 8 10.84 -14.90 -4.66
C LEU A 8 9.87 -15.57 -5.65
N ARG A 9 9.61 -16.87 -5.48
CA ARG A 9 8.64 -17.58 -6.32
C ARG A 9 7.25 -17.02 -6.17
N VAL A 10 6.82 -16.80 -4.93
CA VAL A 10 5.51 -16.21 -4.64
C VAL A 10 5.44 -14.80 -5.23
N PHE A 11 6.49 -14.03 -5.05
CA PHE A 11 6.55 -12.66 -5.54
C PHE A 11 6.46 -12.60 -7.06
N LEU A 12 7.23 -13.43 -7.77
CA LEU A 12 7.18 -13.51 -9.23
C LEU A 12 5.79 -13.93 -9.74
N LYS A 13 5.12 -14.80 -8.99
CA LYS A 13 3.77 -15.23 -9.32
C LYS A 13 2.78 -14.07 -9.25
N ILE A 14 2.97 -13.17 -8.30
CA ILE A 14 2.10 -12.00 -8.10
C ILE A 14 2.41 -10.90 -9.11
N THR A 15 3.67 -10.57 -9.30
CA THR A 15 4.08 -9.41 -10.11
C THR A 15 4.49 -9.76 -11.53
N GLY A 16 4.79 -11.02 -11.81
CA GLY A 16 5.28 -11.51 -13.10
C GLY A 16 6.74 -11.23 -13.37
N SER A 17 7.37 -10.28 -12.68
CA SER A 17 8.75 -9.90 -12.91
C SER A 17 9.32 -9.12 -11.74
N LEU A 18 10.59 -9.40 -11.40
CA LEU A 18 11.33 -8.59 -10.43
C LEU A 18 11.66 -7.19 -10.95
N ASN A 19 11.65 -6.99 -12.26
CA ASN A 19 11.94 -5.69 -12.86
C ASN A 19 10.86 -4.65 -12.56
N ASN A 20 9.67 -5.11 -12.14
CA ASN A 20 8.54 -4.23 -11.83
C ASN A 20 8.40 -3.94 -10.35
N LEU A 21 9.40 -4.34 -9.56
CA LEU A 21 9.38 -4.13 -8.12
C LEU A 21 9.75 -2.73 -7.73
N HIS A 22 8.92 -2.14 -6.88
CA HIS A 22 9.33 -0.99 -6.09
C HIS A 22 9.44 -1.44 -4.64
N ILE A 23 10.56 -1.08 -4.00
CA ILE A 23 10.81 -1.48 -2.62
C ILE A 23 11.01 -0.21 -1.80
N ILE A 24 10.26 -0.08 -0.71
CA ILE A 24 10.41 1.04 0.22
C ILE A 24 10.46 0.50 1.65
N ASN A 25 10.97 1.33 2.56
CA ASN A 25 10.93 1.05 3.99
C ASN A 25 9.65 1.61 4.59
N ALA A 26 8.99 0.82 5.42
CA ALA A 26 7.87 1.30 6.21
C ALA A 26 8.40 2.21 7.33
N LYS A 27 7.66 3.29 7.61
CA LYS A 27 7.97 4.23 8.69
C LYS A 27 6.76 4.40 9.59
N GLY A 28 7.04 4.59 10.88
CA GLY A 28 5.99 4.83 11.87
C GLY A 28 5.23 3.57 12.26
N ASP A 29 4.11 3.76 12.94
CA ASP A 29 3.35 2.68 13.54
C ASP A 29 1.90 2.60 13.08
N SER A 30 1.52 3.35 12.07
CA SER A 30 0.11 3.45 11.66
C SER A 30 -0.46 2.15 11.11
N MET A 31 0.38 1.24 10.62
CA MET A 31 -0.08 -0.04 10.07
C MET A 31 0.23 -1.22 11.00
N GLU A 32 0.70 -0.96 12.22
CA GLU A 32 0.89 -2.03 13.19
C GLU A 32 -0.45 -2.58 13.65
N PRO A 33 -0.57 -3.88 13.88
CA PRO A 33 0.49 -4.90 13.88
C PRO A 33 0.77 -5.52 12.50
N THR A 34 0.08 -5.13 11.45
CA THR A 34 0.21 -5.75 10.14
C THR A 34 1.58 -5.49 9.52
N ILE A 35 2.00 -4.22 9.54
CA ILE A 35 3.30 -3.78 9.05
C ILE A 35 3.96 -2.98 10.15
N ASN A 36 5.18 -3.36 10.52
CA ASN A 36 5.93 -2.67 11.56
C ASN A 36 6.95 -1.73 10.95
N GLY A 37 7.27 -0.66 11.66
CA GLY A 37 8.26 0.30 11.20
C GLY A 37 9.62 -0.38 10.97
N GLY A 38 10.26 -0.04 9.85
CA GLY A 38 11.53 -0.62 9.45
C GLY A 38 11.41 -1.83 8.53
N GLU A 39 10.22 -2.37 8.34
CA GLU A 39 10.03 -3.47 7.38
C GLU A 39 10.18 -2.98 5.95
N LEU A 40 10.59 -3.87 5.06
CA LEU A 40 10.60 -3.59 3.63
C LEU A 40 9.25 -3.93 3.03
N LEU A 41 8.75 -3.01 2.21
CA LEU A 41 7.49 -3.19 1.49
C LEU A 41 7.79 -3.39 0.01
N TYR A 42 7.14 -4.40 -0.57
CA TYR A 42 7.25 -4.73 -2.00
C TYR A 42 5.97 -4.29 -2.67
N ILE A 43 6.10 -3.44 -3.70
CA ILE A 43 4.99 -2.68 -4.25
C ILE A 43 4.84 -3.01 -5.73
N ASN A 44 3.62 -3.34 -6.12
CA ASN A 44 3.25 -3.47 -7.53
C ASN A 44 2.82 -2.09 -8.05
N PRO A 45 3.63 -1.44 -8.92
CA PRO A 45 3.34 -0.08 -9.37
C PRO A 45 2.23 0.01 -10.41
N TYR A 46 1.75 -1.10 -10.91
CA TYR A 46 0.69 -1.13 -11.93
C TYR A 46 -0.71 -1.06 -11.34
N ASP A 47 -0.85 -1.30 -10.03
CA ASP A 47 -2.13 -1.09 -9.36
C ASP A 47 -2.30 0.42 -9.12
N ASN A 48 -3.35 0.98 -9.67
CA ASN A 48 -3.63 2.41 -9.64
C ASN A 48 -5.04 2.70 -9.14
N GLU A 49 -5.43 3.97 -9.10
CA GLU A 49 -6.69 4.41 -8.53
C GLU A 49 -7.92 3.85 -9.24
N GLN A 50 -7.81 3.41 -10.49
CA GLN A 50 -8.92 2.80 -11.23
C GLN A 50 -9.11 1.33 -10.88
N SER A 51 -8.06 0.70 -10.38
CA SER A 51 -8.05 -0.73 -10.06
C SER A 51 -7.94 -1.01 -8.56
N VAL A 52 -8.27 -0.04 -7.71
CA VAL A 52 -8.22 -0.21 -6.26
C VAL A 52 -9.13 -1.36 -5.83
N ILE A 53 -8.56 -2.29 -5.10
CA ILE A 53 -9.27 -3.41 -4.49
C ILE A 53 -9.48 -3.05 -3.03
N SER A 54 -10.73 -2.89 -2.62
CA SER A 54 -11.06 -2.56 -1.23
C SER A 54 -10.51 -3.61 -0.28
N GLY A 55 -9.90 -3.13 0.80
CA GLY A 55 -9.28 -3.98 1.81
C GLY A 55 -7.81 -4.25 1.59
N CYS A 56 -7.24 -3.88 0.45
CA CYS A 56 -5.81 -4.03 0.20
C CYS A 56 -5.04 -2.80 0.66
N ILE A 57 -3.74 -2.98 0.85
CA ILE A 57 -2.83 -1.92 1.33
C ILE A 57 -2.13 -1.29 0.13
N TYR A 58 -2.11 0.03 0.11
CA TYR A 58 -1.52 0.81 -0.98
C TYR A 58 -0.55 1.84 -0.45
N VAL A 59 0.43 2.19 -1.28
CA VAL A 59 1.26 3.38 -1.09
C VAL A 59 0.61 4.51 -1.87
N ILE A 60 0.37 5.61 -1.21
CA ILE A 60 -0.42 6.72 -1.73
C ILE A 60 0.36 8.01 -1.56
N ASN A 61 0.37 8.82 -2.61
CA ASN A 61 0.85 10.20 -2.54
C ASN A 61 -0.38 11.09 -2.54
N TYR A 62 -0.64 11.74 -1.42
CA TYR A 62 -1.71 12.71 -1.31
C TYR A 62 -1.11 14.09 -1.07
N ASP A 63 -1.23 14.95 -2.08
CA ASP A 63 -0.75 16.32 -2.04
C ASP A 63 0.72 16.43 -1.60
N GLY A 64 1.55 15.49 -2.05
CA GLY A 64 2.97 15.43 -1.73
C GLY A 64 3.36 14.58 -0.53
N ASP A 65 2.40 14.19 0.30
CA ASP A 65 2.66 13.34 1.45
C ASP A 65 2.48 11.87 1.09
N ILE A 66 3.38 11.03 1.58
CA ILE A 66 3.36 9.59 1.30
C ILE A 66 2.75 8.86 2.47
N PHE A 67 1.71 8.07 2.16
CA PHE A 67 1.02 7.23 3.13
C PHE A 67 1.07 5.77 2.71
N VAL A 68 1.14 4.87 3.70
CA VAL A 68 0.88 3.44 3.52
C VAL A 68 -0.39 3.16 4.31
N LYS A 69 -1.46 2.82 3.62
CA LYS A 69 -2.78 2.66 4.25
C LYS A 69 -3.55 1.53 3.56
N ARG A 70 -4.45 0.93 4.32
CA ARG A 70 -5.48 0.08 3.74
C ARG A 70 -6.52 1.00 3.11
N VAL A 71 -7.00 0.63 1.92
CA VAL A 71 -7.90 1.51 1.15
C VAL A 71 -9.22 0.82 0.93
N ASP A 72 -10.31 1.54 1.21
CA ASP A 72 -11.65 1.16 0.79
C ASP A 72 -12.17 2.17 -0.23
N LYS A 73 -12.80 1.66 -1.27
CA LYS A 73 -13.40 2.49 -2.31
C LYS A 73 -14.92 2.36 -2.25
N ASN A 74 -15.60 3.50 -2.16
CA ASN A 74 -17.05 3.51 -2.27
C ASN A 74 -17.41 3.46 -3.75
N PRO A 75 -18.10 2.41 -4.21
CA PRO A 75 -18.40 2.26 -5.63
C PRO A 75 -19.43 3.27 -6.15
N VAL A 76 -20.21 3.88 -5.27
CA VAL A 76 -21.25 4.84 -5.64
C VAL A 76 -20.67 6.25 -5.70
N THR A 77 -20.07 6.71 -4.62
CA THR A 77 -19.53 8.07 -4.53
C THR A 77 -18.14 8.21 -5.13
N LYS A 78 -17.45 7.08 -5.36
CA LYS A 78 -16.06 7.02 -5.82
C LYS A 78 -15.06 7.59 -4.80
N SER A 79 -15.49 7.89 -3.58
CA SER A 79 -14.59 8.32 -2.52
C SER A 79 -13.68 7.17 -2.08
N LEU A 80 -12.50 7.52 -1.57
CA LEU A 80 -11.57 6.57 -0.96
C LEU A 80 -11.50 6.84 0.55
N THR A 81 -11.43 5.77 1.32
CA THR A 81 -11.14 5.86 2.75
C THR A 81 -9.79 5.21 3.00
N LEU A 82 -8.87 5.97 3.58
CA LEU A 82 -7.54 5.50 3.94
C LEU A 82 -7.56 5.07 5.40
N ILE A 83 -7.30 3.80 5.65
CA ILE A 83 -7.47 3.20 6.97
C ILE A 83 -6.11 2.74 7.48
N SER A 84 -5.78 3.19 8.69
CA SER A 84 -4.63 2.67 9.43
C SER A 84 -5.06 1.40 10.16
N ASP A 85 -4.25 0.33 10.05
CA ASP A 85 -4.54 -0.90 10.78
C ASP A 85 -4.40 -0.70 12.29
N ASN A 86 -3.59 0.25 12.71
CA ASN A 86 -3.47 0.65 14.10
C ASN A 86 -4.68 1.52 14.48
N PRO A 87 -5.55 1.05 15.40
CA PRO A 87 -6.80 1.74 15.73
C PRO A 87 -6.62 3.09 16.44
N LYS A 88 -5.40 3.41 16.83
CA LYS A 88 -5.10 4.71 17.43
C LYS A 88 -5.20 5.85 16.41
N TYR A 89 -5.18 5.54 15.11
CA TYR A 89 -5.27 6.54 14.03
C TYR A 89 -6.66 6.53 13.40
N GLU A 90 -7.20 7.72 13.20
CA GLU A 90 -8.51 7.90 12.57
C GLU A 90 -8.44 7.64 11.06
N PRO A 91 -9.49 7.07 10.45
CA PRO A 91 -9.56 6.96 9.00
C PRO A 91 -9.59 8.33 8.32
N ILE A 92 -9.05 8.39 7.11
CA ILE A 92 -9.02 9.61 6.30
C ILE A 92 -9.89 9.37 5.08
N LYS A 93 -10.94 10.18 4.91
CA LYS A 93 -11.81 10.09 3.75
C LYS A 93 -11.40 11.10 2.70
N ILE A 94 -11.23 10.64 1.46
CA ILE A 94 -10.91 11.48 0.32
C ILE A 94 -12.12 11.47 -0.60
N GLU A 95 -12.78 12.61 -0.72
CA GLU A 95 -13.95 12.75 -1.60
C GLU A 95 -13.54 12.64 -3.08
N ALA A 96 -14.48 12.24 -3.92
CA ALA A 96 -14.21 12.06 -5.34
C ALA A 96 -13.65 13.33 -5.99
N THR A 97 -14.12 14.50 -5.57
CA THR A 97 -13.65 15.79 -6.09
C THR A 97 -12.21 16.10 -5.73
N ASP A 98 -11.67 15.44 -4.68
CA ASP A 98 -10.30 15.65 -4.20
C ASP A 98 -9.35 14.56 -4.67
N LEU A 99 -9.83 13.58 -5.44
CA LEU A 99 -9.00 12.49 -5.96
C LEU A 99 -7.91 12.97 -6.91
N ILE A 100 -8.07 14.16 -7.47
CA ILE A 100 -7.04 14.76 -8.32
C ILE A 100 -5.72 14.97 -7.56
N ASN A 101 -5.80 15.14 -6.25
CA ASN A 101 -4.63 15.32 -5.39
C ASN A 101 -4.12 14.01 -4.80
N CYS A 102 -4.77 12.90 -5.12
CA CYS A 102 -4.47 11.58 -4.58
C CYS A 102 -3.96 10.69 -5.70
N LYS A 103 -2.71 10.24 -5.57
CA LYS A 103 -2.11 9.33 -6.54
C LYS A 103 -1.78 8.01 -5.84
N ILE A 104 -2.31 6.92 -6.38
CA ILE A 104 -1.94 5.58 -5.93
C ILE A 104 -0.61 5.22 -6.60
N ILE A 105 0.42 5.06 -5.80
CA ILE A 105 1.75 4.67 -6.30
C ILE A 105 1.77 3.20 -6.64
N GLY A 106 1.13 2.38 -5.82
CA GLY A 106 1.03 0.95 -6.07
C GLY A 106 0.50 0.21 -4.87
N ARG A 107 0.20 -1.08 -5.09
CA ARG A 107 -0.29 -1.95 -4.02
C ARG A 107 0.87 -2.65 -3.33
N VAL A 108 0.81 -2.72 -2.00
CA VAL A 108 1.74 -3.52 -1.21
C VAL A 108 1.36 -4.98 -1.38
N VAL A 109 2.22 -5.76 -2.02
CA VAL A 109 1.96 -7.17 -2.30
C VAL A 109 2.69 -8.11 -1.35
N ALA A 110 3.70 -7.61 -0.66
CA ALA A 110 4.43 -8.37 0.35
C ALA A 110 5.20 -7.41 1.24
N HIS A 111 5.58 -7.89 2.40
CA HIS A 111 6.48 -7.18 3.29
C HIS A 111 7.35 -8.20 4.01
N THR A 112 8.51 -7.75 4.50
CA THR A 112 9.42 -8.62 5.22
C THR A 112 9.58 -8.15 6.64
N SER A 113 9.66 -9.11 7.55
CA SER A 113 9.94 -8.79 8.95
C SER A 113 11.31 -8.16 9.08
N ARG A 114 11.40 -7.23 9.99
CA ARG A 114 12.68 -6.64 10.39
C ARG A 114 13.47 -7.67 11.17
N ILE A 115 14.72 -7.80 10.80
CA ILE A 115 15.65 -8.67 11.50
C ILE A 115 16.29 -7.92 12.65
#